data_35713f0e5ac440ae462e9c7cf846de5b
#
_entry.id   35713f0e5ac440ae462e9c7cf846de5b
#
_cell.length_a   1.000
_cell.length_b   1.000
_cell.length_c   1.000
_cell.angle_alpha   90.00
_cell.angle_beta   90.00
_cell.angle_gamma   90.00
#
_symmetry.space_group_name_H-M   'P 1'
#
loop_
_entity.id
_entity.type
_entity.pdbx_description
1 polymer ?
#
loop_
_entity_poly.entity_id
_entity_poly.type
_entity_poly.pdbx_seq_one_letter_code
_entity_poly.pdbx_strand_id
1 'polypeptide(L)'
;MAHSVGIKDVARAAGVSVGTVSNVINRPDTVASETRARVLSAIDRLGYVRSESARQLRAGRSRIMGLLVLDMGNPFFVDVTRGAERAARDAGLGVMVCNSAQSTGEEAEYLALFAEQRVRGVLLTPTDASGRNIDAFRRHQIPFVLVDRVAEGTTECSVSVDDVAGGALAVRHLVDAGHRSIAYVSGPSGLNQVRDRRTGALNALAEAGLGEDVLRELPTERLDVAAGRDAGARLLGLADRPTAVFCANDLLALGVLQAMFSAGVRVPDDLAIVGYDDIEFAAAAAVPLTSVRQPAVTMGALAAELLLEETEAETASRPHEH
;
A
#
# COMPACT_ATOMS: atom_id res chain seq x y z
N MET A 1 -18.26 27.45 20.39
CA MET A 1 -17.61 26.13 20.44
C MET A 1 -18.61 25.14 20.99
N ALA A 2 -18.98 24.11 20.23
CA ALA A 2 -19.87 23.07 20.71
C ALA A 2 -19.17 22.31 21.84
N HIS A 3 -19.78 22.27 23.01
CA HIS A 3 -19.25 21.53 24.18
C HIS A 3 -19.35 20.03 23.86
N SER A 4 -18.22 19.36 23.72
CA SER A 4 -18.23 17.91 23.49
C SER A 4 -18.75 17.21 24.75
N VAL A 5 -19.77 16.37 24.59
CA VAL A 5 -20.37 15.62 25.71
C VAL A 5 -19.32 14.69 26.31
N GLY A 6 -19.07 14.84 27.60
CA GLY A 6 -18.10 14.02 28.32
C GLY A 6 -18.75 12.93 29.18
N ILE A 7 -17.97 11.98 29.67
CA ILE A 7 -18.43 10.90 30.57
C ILE A 7 -19.12 11.46 31.84
N LYS A 8 -18.74 12.65 32.30
CA LYS A 8 -19.35 13.32 33.45
C LYS A 8 -20.79 13.75 33.15
N ASP A 9 -21.09 14.11 31.92
CA ASP A 9 -22.43 14.51 31.51
C ASP A 9 -23.36 13.31 31.40
N VAL A 10 -22.84 12.17 30.91
CA VAL A 10 -23.55 10.90 30.93
C VAL A 10 -23.86 10.47 32.35
N ALA A 11 -22.90 10.55 33.26
CA ALA A 11 -23.07 10.18 34.69
C ALA A 11 -24.18 11.02 35.32
N ARG A 12 -24.15 12.33 35.10
CA ARG A 12 -25.20 13.26 35.58
C ARG A 12 -26.57 12.93 35.02
N ALA A 13 -26.66 12.68 33.70
CA ALA A 13 -27.92 12.38 33.01
C ALA A 13 -28.52 11.01 33.41
N ALA A 14 -27.68 10.06 33.75
CA ALA A 14 -28.10 8.73 34.22
C ALA A 14 -28.31 8.61 35.71
N GLY A 15 -27.95 9.65 36.50
CA GLY A 15 -28.04 9.65 37.97
C GLY A 15 -27.12 8.63 38.65
N VAL A 16 -25.88 8.49 38.12
CA VAL A 16 -24.88 7.51 38.64
C VAL A 16 -23.49 8.14 38.71
N SER A 17 -22.56 7.43 39.34
CA SER A 17 -21.16 7.86 39.38
C SER A 17 -20.47 7.67 38.00
N VAL A 18 -19.39 8.45 37.77
CA VAL A 18 -18.53 8.26 36.59
C VAL A 18 -17.94 6.82 36.52
N GLY A 19 -17.63 6.26 37.71
CA GLY A 19 -17.18 4.87 37.81
C GLY A 19 -18.23 3.86 37.35
N THR A 20 -19.51 4.10 37.67
CA THR A 20 -20.62 3.27 37.21
C THR A 20 -20.77 3.34 35.68
N VAL A 21 -20.71 4.55 35.10
CA VAL A 21 -20.72 4.70 33.62
C VAL A 21 -19.54 3.95 33.00
N SER A 22 -18.35 4.09 33.56
CA SER A 22 -17.16 3.37 33.10
C SER A 22 -17.33 1.84 33.18
N ASN A 23 -17.96 1.33 34.24
CA ASN A 23 -18.24 -0.10 34.37
C ASN A 23 -19.29 -0.59 33.37
N VAL A 24 -20.36 0.17 33.13
CA VAL A 24 -21.35 -0.17 32.09
C VAL A 24 -20.68 -0.29 30.71
N ILE A 25 -19.73 0.60 30.41
CA ILE A 25 -19.03 0.60 29.11
C ILE A 25 -18.00 -0.54 29.02
N ASN A 26 -17.27 -0.87 30.09
CA ASN A 26 -16.11 -1.77 30.04
C ASN A 26 -16.38 -3.16 30.62
N ARG A 27 -17.32 -3.29 31.55
CA ARG A 27 -17.66 -4.52 32.28
C ARG A 27 -19.18 -4.59 32.51
N PRO A 28 -19.98 -4.62 31.42
CA PRO A 28 -21.45 -4.50 31.51
C PRO A 28 -22.09 -5.55 32.42
N ASP A 29 -21.49 -6.74 32.50
CA ASP A 29 -22.00 -7.85 33.30
C ASP A 29 -21.82 -7.65 34.81
N THR A 30 -21.01 -6.69 35.22
CA THR A 30 -20.80 -6.34 36.65
C THR A 30 -21.80 -5.31 37.13
N VAL A 31 -22.69 -4.79 36.28
CA VAL A 31 -23.66 -3.74 36.61
C VAL A 31 -25.09 -4.25 36.45
N ALA A 32 -25.94 -3.94 37.44
CA ALA A 32 -27.34 -4.31 37.43
C ALA A 32 -28.03 -3.85 36.14
N SER A 33 -28.89 -4.70 35.57
CA SER A 33 -29.54 -4.50 34.27
C SER A 33 -30.27 -3.16 34.13
N GLU A 34 -30.98 -2.74 35.17
CA GLU A 34 -31.70 -1.46 35.22
C GLU A 34 -30.75 -0.27 35.14
N THR A 35 -29.65 -0.29 35.89
CA THR A 35 -28.63 0.76 35.88
C THR A 35 -27.92 0.82 34.52
N ARG A 36 -27.62 -0.35 33.93
CA ARG A 36 -27.06 -0.46 32.59
C ARG A 36 -27.98 0.17 31.54
N ALA A 37 -29.26 -0.14 31.57
CA ALA A 37 -30.25 0.42 30.63
C ALA A 37 -30.34 1.96 30.74
N ARG A 38 -30.34 2.52 31.96
CA ARG A 38 -30.37 3.97 32.17
C ARG A 38 -29.12 4.65 31.58
N VAL A 39 -27.94 4.06 31.82
CA VAL A 39 -26.66 4.62 31.30
C VAL A 39 -26.61 4.56 29.79
N LEU A 40 -26.99 3.42 29.17
CA LEU A 40 -27.02 3.29 27.71
C LEU A 40 -28.00 4.27 27.06
N SER A 41 -29.17 4.45 27.65
CA SER A 41 -30.14 5.46 27.20
C SER A 41 -29.60 6.89 27.32
N ALA A 42 -28.84 7.20 28.36
CA ALA A 42 -28.21 8.52 28.50
C ALA A 42 -27.08 8.72 27.48
N ILE A 43 -26.28 7.68 27.17
CA ILE A 43 -25.25 7.71 26.14
C ILE A 43 -25.86 8.01 24.78
N ASP A 44 -26.91 7.28 24.40
CA ASP A 44 -27.60 7.43 23.12
C ASP A 44 -28.23 8.83 22.98
N ARG A 45 -28.99 9.26 23.99
CA ARG A 45 -29.68 10.57 23.99
C ARG A 45 -28.70 11.75 23.93
N LEU A 46 -27.55 11.65 24.56
CA LEU A 46 -26.56 12.72 24.58
C LEU A 46 -25.59 12.66 23.40
N GLY A 47 -25.63 11.60 22.59
CA GLY A 47 -24.66 11.39 21.52
C GLY A 47 -23.23 11.23 22.08
N TYR A 48 -23.07 10.65 23.27
CA TYR A 48 -21.74 10.49 23.86
C TYR A 48 -20.91 9.50 23.06
N VAL A 49 -19.83 9.99 22.46
CA VAL A 49 -18.81 9.17 21.82
C VAL A 49 -17.67 8.99 22.81
N ARG A 50 -17.31 7.74 23.07
CA ARG A 50 -16.19 7.40 23.94
C ARG A 50 -14.89 7.99 23.40
N SER A 51 -14.18 8.74 24.24
CA SER A 51 -12.84 9.22 23.89
C SER A 51 -11.86 8.05 23.75
N GLU A 52 -11.37 7.83 22.54
CA GLU A 52 -10.35 6.82 22.28
C GLU A 52 -9.05 7.12 23.05
N SER A 53 -8.67 8.40 23.18
CA SER A 53 -7.50 8.83 23.97
C SER A 53 -7.61 8.41 25.44
N ALA A 54 -8.81 8.52 26.05
CA ALA A 54 -9.05 8.08 27.42
C ALA A 54 -9.00 6.55 27.57
N ARG A 55 -9.31 5.82 26.49
CA ARG A 55 -9.20 4.36 26.44
C ARG A 55 -7.76 3.92 26.24
N GLN A 56 -7.01 4.54 25.35
CA GLN A 56 -5.59 4.30 25.11
C GLN A 56 -4.77 4.48 26.39
N LEU A 57 -5.05 5.55 27.18
CA LEU A 57 -4.41 5.80 28.47
C LEU A 57 -4.63 4.66 29.49
N ARG A 58 -5.74 3.93 29.39
CA ARG A 58 -6.06 2.81 30.29
C ARG A 58 -5.64 1.45 29.75
N ALA A 59 -5.78 1.25 28.44
CA ALA A 59 -5.48 -0.03 27.77
C ALA A 59 -4.03 -0.13 27.30
N GLY A 60 -3.31 1.00 27.26
CA GLY A 60 -1.92 1.08 26.80
C GLY A 60 -1.73 0.89 25.28
N ARG A 61 -2.80 0.58 24.54
CA ARG A 61 -2.73 0.22 23.11
C ARG A 61 -3.82 0.91 22.29
N SER A 62 -3.46 1.40 21.09
CA SER A 62 -4.40 1.91 20.10
C SER A 62 -5.21 0.78 19.43
N ARG A 63 -6.40 1.12 18.92
CA ARG A 63 -7.20 0.25 18.03
C ARG A 63 -7.07 0.66 16.56
N ILE A 64 -6.06 1.45 16.23
CA ILE A 64 -5.81 1.91 14.88
C ILE A 64 -4.50 1.30 14.39
N MET A 65 -4.54 0.65 13.25
CA MET A 65 -3.41 0.25 12.43
C MET A 65 -3.18 1.34 11.39
N GLY A 66 -1.95 1.85 11.27
CA GLY A 66 -1.56 2.74 10.18
C GLY A 66 -1.29 1.94 8.91
N LEU A 67 -1.65 2.50 7.76
CA LEU A 67 -1.27 1.98 6.44
C LEU A 67 -0.80 3.17 5.60
N LEU A 68 0.48 3.22 5.29
CA LEU A 68 1.06 4.22 4.40
C LEU A 68 1.36 3.58 3.06
N VAL A 69 0.58 3.96 2.06
CA VAL A 69 0.72 3.47 0.69
C VAL A 69 1.47 4.47 -0.20
N LEU A 70 2.10 3.94 -1.24
CA LEU A 70 2.88 4.72 -2.19
C LEU A 70 1.99 5.67 -3.02
N ASP A 71 0.85 5.18 -3.51
CA ASP A 71 -0.07 5.97 -4.32
C ASP A 71 -1.49 5.39 -4.31
N MET A 72 -2.43 6.07 -3.65
CA MET A 72 -3.85 5.69 -3.66
C MET A 72 -4.52 5.81 -5.04
N GLY A 73 -3.87 6.48 -6.00
CA GLY A 73 -4.32 6.51 -7.39
C GLY A 73 -4.09 5.19 -8.13
N ASN A 74 -3.22 4.31 -7.63
CA ASN A 74 -3.02 2.98 -8.19
C ASN A 74 -3.96 1.95 -7.51
N PRO A 75 -4.88 1.30 -8.26
CA PRO A 75 -5.79 0.28 -7.74
C PRO A 75 -5.09 -0.90 -7.03
N PHE A 76 -3.84 -1.19 -7.36
CA PHE A 76 -3.03 -2.17 -6.64
C PHE A 76 -3.00 -1.88 -5.12
N PHE A 77 -2.75 -0.62 -4.73
CA PHE A 77 -2.74 -0.25 -3.31
C PHE A 77 -4.15 -0.21 -2.68
N VAL A 78 -5.19 -0.02 -3.48
CA VAL A 78 -6.58 -0.17 -3.02
C VAL A 78 -6.86 -1.63 -2.64
N ASP A 79 -6.38 -2.58 -3.44
CA ASP A 79 -6.54 -4.01 -3.16
C ASP A 79 -5.67 -4.47 -1.99
N VAL A 80 -4.44 -3.98 -1.85
CA VAL A 80 -3.62 -4.16 -0.64
C VAL A 80 -4.37 -3.65 0.60
N THR A 81 -4.96 -2.45 0.51
CA THR A 81 -5.76 -1.85 1.60
C THR A 81 -6.95 -2.72 1.98
N ARG A 82 -7.67 -3.30 1.00
CA ARG A 82 -8.80 -4.21 1.26
C ARG A 82 -8.36 -5.45 2.04
N GLY A 83 -7.21 -6.03 1.68
CA GLY A 83 -6.64 -7.17 2.40
C GLY A 83 -6.31 -6.82 3.84
N ALA A 84 -5.57 -5.74 4.04
CA ALA A 84 -5.18 -5.26 5.36
C ALA A 84 -6.38 -4.88 6.24
N GLU A 85 -7.38 -4.18 5.68
CA GLU A 85 -8.59 -3.77 6.38
C GLU A 85 -9.42 -4.98 6.86
N ARG A 86 -9.50 -6.03 6.05
CA ARG A 86 -10.19 -7.26 6.43
C ARG A 86 -9.52 -7.91 7.65
N ALA A 87 -8.22 -8.15 7.60
CA ALA A 87 -7.47 -8.75 8.70
C ALA A 87 -7.51 -7.87 9.98
N ALA A 88 -7.37 -6.55 9.83
CA ALA A 88 -7.47 -5.61 10.94
C ALA A 88 -8.87 -5.64 11.60
N ARG A 89 -9.94 -5.69 10.81
CA ARG A 89 -11.32 -5.76 11.28
C ARG A 89 -11.58 -7.04 12.07
N ASP A 90 -11.10 -8.19 11.60
CA ASP A 90 -11.24 -9.47 12.28
C ASP A 90 -10.54 -9.46 13.65
N ALA A 91 -9.45 -8.68 13.78
CA ALA A 91 -8.76 -8.40 15.05
C ALA A 91 -9.40 -7.24 15.86
N GLY A 92 -10.51 -6.67 15.43
CA GLY A 92 -11.21 -5.57 16.09
C GLY A 92 -10.49 -4.22 16.02
N LEU A 93 -9.65 -4.01 14.99
CA LEU A 93 -8.93 -2.77 14.70
C LEU A 93 -9.57 -2.01 13.54
N GLY A 94 -9.37 -0.68 13.51
CA GLY A 94 -9.60 0.15 12.33
C GLY A 94 -8.29 0.44 11.62
N VAL A 95 -8.36 0.77 10.33
CA VAL A 95 -7.18 1.15 9.53
C VAL A 95 -7.23 2.65 9.23
N MET A 96 -6.12 3.35 9.50
CA MET A 96 -5.88 4.72 9.06
C MET A 96 -4.98 4.67 7.83
N VAL A 97 -5.55 4.99 6.66
CA VAL A 97 -4.82 4.98 5.39
C VAL A 97 -4.29 6.37 5.09
N CYS A 98 -2.99 6.45 4.78
CA CYS A 98 -2.30 7.66 4.33
C CYS A 98 -1.61 7.38 3.00
N ASN A 99 -1.43 8.42 2.19
CA ASN A 99 -0.88 8.35 0.84
C ASN A 99 0.39 9.20 0.77
N SER A 100 1.56 8.59 0.59
CA SER A 100 2.81 9.32 0.41
C SER A 100 2.92 10.03 -0.94
N ALA A 101 2.04 9.70 -1.89
CA ALA A 101 2.04 10.27 -3.24
C ALA A 101 3.42 10.22 -3.93
N GLN A 102 4.19 9.18 -3.65
CA GLN A 102 5.56 8.99 -4.15
C GLN A 102 6.55 10.07 -3.67
N SER A 103 6.25 10.74 -2.53
CA SER A 103 7.04 11.81 -1.92
C SER A 103 7.67 11.36 -0.62
N THR A 104 9.00 11.46 -0.51
CA THR A 104 9.73 11.15 0.74
C THR A 104 9.39 12.13 1.88
N GLY A 105 9.01 13.37 1.54
CA GLY A 105 8.57 14.36 2.51
C GLY A 105 7.21 14.02 3.13
N GLU A 106 6.23 13.70 2.28
CA GLU A 106 4.90 13.24 2.72
C GLU A 106 5.00 11.96 3.57
N GLU A 107 5.88 11.02 3.15
CA GLU A 107 6.15 9.81 3.93
C GLU A 107 6.60 10.16 5.36
N ALA A 108 7.57 11.07 5.51
CA ALA A 108 8.06 11.48 6.81
C ALA A 108 6.98 12.13 7.67
N GLU A 109 6.15 13.01 7.09
CA GLU A 109 5.04 13.68 7.79
C GLU A 109 3.99 12.68 8.28
N TYR A 110 3.59 11.69 7.45
CA TYR A 110 2.61 10.68 7.88
C TYR A 110 3.18 9.70 8.91
N LEU A 111 4.45 9.34 8.82
CA LEU A 111 5.11 8.54 9.86
C LEU A 111 5.12 9.28 11.22
N ALA A 112 5.40 10.59 11.21
CA ALA A 112 5.30 11.41 12.41
C ALA A 112 3.86 11.46 12.95
N LEU A 113 2.85 11.62 12.06
CA LEU A 113 1.45 11.60 12.45
C LEU A 113 1.05 10.25 13.10
N PHE A 114 1.48 9.13 12.53
CA PHE A 114 1.21 7.82 13.13
C PHE A 114 1.83 7.69 14.53
N ALA A 115 3.04 8.23 14.72
CA ALA A 115 3.68 8.27 16.03
C ALA A 115 2.90 9.14 17.04
N GLU A 116 2.44 10.32 16.63
CA GLU A 116 1.60 11.21 17.45
C GLU A 116 0.27 10.56 17.83
N GLN A 117 -0.38 9.87 16.89
CA GLN A 117 -1.63 9.13 17.09
C GLN A 117 -1.41 7.82 17.88
N ARG A 118 -0.16 7.44 18.15
CA ARG A 118 0.20 6.19 18.82
C ARG A 118 -0.53 4.99 18.22
N VAL A 119 -0.50 4.87 16.90
CA VAL A 119 -1.11 3.73 16.22
C VAL A 119 -0.54 2.41 16.76
N ARG A 120 -1.29 1.34 16.66
CA ARG A 120 -0.86 0.03 17.17
C ARG A 120 0.38 -0.50 16.45
N GLY A 121 0.48 -0.22 15.17
CA GLY A 121 1.58 -0.55 14.28
C GLY A 121 1.31 0.00 12.90
N VAL A 122 2.27 -0.09 11.98
CA VAL A 122 2.19 0.51 10.64
C VAL A 122 2.54 -0.51 9.57
N LEU A 123 1.70 -0.60 8.53
CA LEU A 123 2.04 -1.18 7.24
C LEU A 123 2.61 -0.07 6.37
N LEU A 124 3.82 -0.25 5.85
CA LEU A 124 4.58 0.81 5.19
C LEU A 124 5.06 0.37 3.81
N THR A 125 4.64 1.07 2.75
CA THR A 125 5.26 0.99 1.43
C THR A 125 6.23 2.17 1.28
N PRO A 126 7.55 1.96 1.43
CA PRO A 126 8.52 3.06 1.48
C PRO A 126 8.73 3.73 0.13
N THR A 127 8.82 5.05 0.13
CA THR A 127 9.31 5.89 -0.98
C THR A 127 10.79 6.22 -0.84
N ASP A 128 11.29 6.31 0.41
CA ASP A 128 12.68 6.68 0.68
C ASP A 128 13.62 5.48 0.49
N ALA A 129 14.28 5.45 -0.67
CA ALA A 129 15.30 4.44 -0.96
C ALA A 129 16.48 4.44 0.03
N SER A 130 16.76 5.59 0.68
CA SER A 130 17.85 5.70 1.65
C SER A 130 17.52 5.09 3.02
N GLY A 131 16.24 4.80 3.29
CA GLY A 131 15.79 4.25 4.57
C GLY A 131 15.78 5.24 5.75
N ARG A 132 16.13 6.52 5.54
CA ARG A 132 16.22 7.51 6.62
C ARG A 132 14.89 7.74 7.35
N ASN A 133 13.78 7.72 6.62
CA ASN A 133 12.45 7.85 7.20
C ASN A 133 12.12 6.64 8.08
N ILE A 134 12.48 5.44 7.64
CA ILE A 134 12.34 4.20 8.41
C ILE A 134 13.20 4.27 9.68
N ASP A 135 14.47 4.67 9.57
CA ASP A 135 15.37 4.83 10.71
C ASP A 135 14.87 5.88 11.71
N ALA A 136 14.26 6.96 11.21
CA ALA A 136 13.62 7.94 12.06
C ALA A 136 12.40 7.36 12.78
N PHE A 137 11.59 6.56 12.09
CA PHE A 137 10.38 5.95 12.66
C PHE A 137 10.69 4.87 13.70
N ARG A 138 11.74 4.07 13.52
CA ARG A 138 12.21 3.06 14.50
C ARG A 138 12.39 3.64 15.91
N ARG A 139 12.81 4.90 16.02
CA ARG A 139 12.97 5.57 17.32
C ARG A 139 11.69 5.71 18.13
N HIS A 140 10.54 5.62 17.49
CA HIS A 140 9.23 5.68 18.16
C HIS A 140 8.80 4.34 18.76
N GLN A 141 9.54 3.25 18.48
CA GLN A 141 9.24 1.89 18.99
C GLN A 141 7.82 1.42 18.64
N ILE A 142 7.30 1.85 17.51
CA ILE A 142 6.03 1.38 16.96
C ILE A 142 6.37 0.27 15.96
N PRO A 143 5.82 -0.94 16.13
CA PRO A 143 6.04 -2.04 15.19
C PRO A 143 5.58 -1.65 13.78
N PHE A 144 6.30 -2.10 12.76
CA PHE A 144 5.88 -1.92 11.38
C PHE A 144 6.32 -3.10 10.50
N VAL A 145 5.55 -3.31 9.45
CA VAL A 145 5.83 -4.32 8.41
C VAL A 145 5.97 -3.59 7.08
N LEU A 146 7.02 -3.92 6.33
CA LEU A 146 7.20 -3.39 4.98
C LEU A 146 6.28 -4.10 4.01
N VAL A 147 5.66 -3.34 3.11
CA VAL A 147 4.78 -3.85 2.06
C VAL A 147 5.33 -3.42 0.70
N ASP A 148 5.33 -4.33 -0.27
CA ASP A 148 5.85 -4.08 -1.62
C ASP A 148 7.36 -3.73 -1.62
N ARG A 149 8.06 -4.19 -0.60
CA ARG A 149 9.51 -4.04 -0.45
C ARG A 149 10.07 -5.14 0.45
N VAL A 150 11.14 -5.78 0.02
CA VAL A 150 11.90 -6.71 0.87
C VAL A 150 12.65 -5.91 1.93
N ALA A 151 12.60 -6.38 3.19
CA ALA A 151 13.41 -5.80 4.26
C ALA A 151 14.90 -6.17 4.06
N GLU A 152 15.77 -5.17 4.18
CA GLU A 152 17.21 -5.40 4.16
C GLU A 152 17.67 -5.76 5.59
N GLY A 153 17.81 -7.06 5.84
CA GLY A 153 18.21 -7.57 7.15
C GLY A 153 17.10 -8.33 7.88
N THR A 154 17.24 -8.50 9.19
CA THR A 154 16.35 -9.32 10.03
C THR A 154 15.66 -8.52 11.12
N THR A 155 15.49 -7.22 10.94
CA THR A 155 14.94 -6.33 11.97
C THR A 155 13.46 -6.03 11.83
N GLU A 156 12.87 -6.25 10.66
CA GLU A 156 11.45 -6.04 10.39
C GLU A 156 10.90 -7.17 9.52
N CYS A 157 9.62 -7.47 9.68
CA CYS A 157 8.88 -8.30 8.75
C CYS A 157 8.59 -7.55 7.44
N SER A 158 8.49 -8.28 6.34
CA SER A 158 8.12 -7.71 5.04
C SER A 158 7.25 -8.67 4.24
N VAL A 159 6.41 -8.10 3.38
CA VAL A 159 5.61 -8.83 2.39
C VAL A 159 5.81 -8.18 1.03
N SER A 160 6.38 -8.91 0.10
CA SER A 160 6.61 -8.47 -1.27
C SER A 160 6.46 -9.64 -2.24
N VAL A 161 6.42 -9.33 -3.52
CA VAL A 161 6.58 -10.32 -4.60
C VAL A 161 8.04 -10.34 -5.06
N ASP A 162 8.41 -11.37 -5.80
CA ASP A 162 9.68 -11.41 -6.52
C ASP A 162 9.57 -10.56 -7.79
N ASP A 163 9.89 -9.27 -7.67
CA ASP A 163 9.85 -8.32 -8.78
C ASP A 163 10.90 -8.62 -9.86
N VAL A 164 12.01 -9.29 -9.51
CA VAL A 164 13.00 -9.77 -10.48
C VAL A 164 12.38 -10.87 -11.34
N ALA A 165 11.74 -11.85 -10.73
CA ALA A 165 11.03 -12.88 -11.47
C ALA A 165 9.87 -12.31 -12.30
N GLY A 166 9.14 -11.33 -11.75
CA GLY A 166 8.05 -10.64 -12.45
C GLY A 166 8.52 -9.88 -13.69
N GLY A 167 9.61 -9.11 -13.58
CA GLY A 167 10.23 -8.41 -14.70
C GLY A 167 10.75 -9.37 -15.77
N ALA A 168 11.36 -10.49 -15.34
CA ALA A 168 11.79 -11.54 -16.26
C ALA A 168 10.60 -12.19 -17.01
N LEU A 169 9.50 -12.45 -16.31
CA LEU A 169 8.27 -13.00 -16.91
C LEU A 169 7.73 -12.08 -18.01
N ALA A 170 7.65 -10.77 -17.75
CA ALA A 170 7.16 -9.78 -18.70
C ALA A 170 8.01 -9.75 -20.00
N VAL A 171 9.33 -9.67 -19.84
CA VAL A 171 10.23 -9.56 -21.01
C VAL A 171 10.39 -10.90 -21.72
N ARG A 172 10.40 -12.03 -21.01
CA ARG A 172 10.39 -13.36 -21.63
C ARG A 172 9.17 -13.53 -22.55
N HIS A 173 7.98 -13.11 -22.09
CA HIS A 173 6.77 -13.13 -22.92
C HIS A 173 6.94 -12.35 -24.24
N LEU A 174 7.54 -11.15 -24.17
CA LEU A 174 7.81 -10.35 -25.37
C LEU A 174 8.86 -11.00 -26.30
N VAL A 175 9.92 -11.56 -25.73
CA VAL A 175 10.97 -12.26 -26.48
C VAL A 175 10.43 -13.50 -27.17
N ASP A 176 9.58 -14.26 -26.48
CA ASP A 176 8.92 -15.47 -27.03
C ASP A 176 7.93 -15.11 -28.14
N ALA A 177 7.30 -13.93 -28.09
CA ALA A 177 6.50 -13.38 -29.18
C ALA A 177 7.32 -12.85 -30.36
N GLY A 178 8.65 -12.90 -30.30
CA GLY A 178 9.57 -12.53 -31.37
C GLY A 178 10.11 -11.10 -31.32
N HIS A 179 9.79 -10.33 -30.32
CA HIS A 179 10.30 -8.94 -30.16
C HIS A 179 11.79 -8.93 -29.86
N ARG A 180 12.54 -8.03 -30.54
CA ARG A 180 13.98 -7.86 -30.39
C ARG A 180 14.38 -6.38 -30.23
N SER A 181 13.40 -5.50 -30.09
CA SER A 181 13.55 -4.08 -29.75
C SER A 181 12.41 -3.73 -28.80
N ILE A 182 12.75 -3.61 -27.52
CA ILE A 182 11.81 -3.47 -26.41
C ILE A 182 12.12 -2.17 -25.67
N ALA A 183 11.10 -1.38 -25.36
CA ALA A 183 11.25 -0.27 -24.43
C ALA A 183 10.86 -0.72 -23.01
N TYR A 184 11.56 -0.25 -22.00
CA TYR A 184 11.14 -0.30 -20.61
C TYR A 184 10.72 1.09 -20.16
N VAL A 185 9.42 1.33 -20.03
CA VAL A 185 8.89 2.56 -19.43
C VAL A 185 8.94 2.38 -17.93
N SER A 186 10.04 2.91 -17.35
CA SER A 186 10.32 2.77 -15.93
C SER A 186 9.72 3.94 -15.12
N GLY A 187 9.61 3.75 -13.81
CA GLY A 187 9.28 4.80 -12.86
C GLY A 187 10.53 5.45 -12.26
N PRO A 188 10.36 6.15 -11.13
CA PRO A 188 11.49 6.70 -10.38
C PRO A 188 12.50 5.63 -9.99
N SER A 189 13.77 5.84 -10.29
CA SER A 189 14.88 4.90 -10.00
C SER A 189 15.12 4.67 -8.50
N GLY A 190 14.57 5.52 -7.64
CA GLY A 190 14.58 5.36 -6.18
C GLY A 190 13.70 4.22 -5.67
N LEU A 191 12.74 3.75 -6.45
CA LEU A 191 11.84 2.65 -6.07
C LEU A 191 12.49 1.29 -6.36
N ASN A 192 12.58 0.43 -5.34
CA ASN A 192 13.21 -0.89 -5.46
C ASN A 192 12.51 -1.75 -6.51
N GLN A 193 11.18 -1.83 -6.47
CA GLN A 193 10.39 -2.61 -7.41
C GLN A 193 10.65 -2.22 -8.87
N VAL A 194 10.87 -0.94 -9.16
CA VAL A 194 11.21 -0.48 -10.52
C VAL A 194 12.57 -1.03 -10.98
N ARG A 195 13.58 -1.00 -10.07
CA ARG A 195 14.92 -1.54 -10.35
C ARG A 195 14.93 -3.04 -10.47
N ASP A 196 14.18 -3.73 -9.62
CA ASP A 196 14.12 -5.20 -9.60
C ASP A 196 13.40 -5.73 -10.84
N ARG A 197 12.31 -5.09 -11.29
CA ARG A 197 11.65 -5.38 -12.58
C ARG A 197 12.58 -5.17 -13.76
N ARG A 198 13.40 -4.11 -13.73
CA ARG A 198 14.45 -3.89 -14.75
C ARG A 198 15.52 -4.99 -14.73
N THR A 199 15.98 -5.36 -13.55
CA THR A 199 16.97 -6.44 -13.39
C THR A 199 16.44 -7.75 -13.96
N GLY A 200 15.18 -8.09 -13.66
CA GLY A 200 14.51 -9.26 -14.23
C GLY A 200 14.39 -9.20 -15.73
N ALA A 201 14.04 -8.02 -16.27
CA ALA A 201 13.98 -7.81 -17.72
C ALA A 201 15.33 -8.11 -18.42
N LEU A 202 16.43 -7.59 -17.86
CA LEU A 202 17.79 -7.84 -18.36
C LEU A 202 18.19 -9.33 -18.24
N ASN A 203 17.84 -9.97 -17.13
CA ASN A 203 18.11 -11.41 -16.96
C ASN A 203 17.40 -12.24 -18.03
N ALA A 204 16.14 -11.93 -18.35
CA ALA A 204 15.40 -12.63 -19.42
C ALA A 204 16.03 -12.44 -20.79
N LEU A 205 16.56 -11.25 -21.10
CA LEU A 205 17.30 -11.02 -22.35
C LEU A 205 18.59 -11.85 -22.40
N ALA A 206 19.35 -11.86 -21.32
CA ALA A 206 20.60 -12.64 -21.23
C ALA A 206 20.33 -14.15 -21.39
N GLU A 207 19.28 -14.69 -20.76
CA GLU A 207 18.84 -16.09 -20.92
C GLU A 207 18.46 -16.43 -22.36
N ALA A 208 17.91 -15.45 -23.09
CA ALA A 208 17.57 -15.59 -24.51
C ALA A 208 18.77 -15.37 -25.47
N GLY A 209 19.98 -15.13 -24.95
CA GLY A 209 21.17 -14.82 -25.73
C GLY A 209 21.14 -13.44 -26.40
N LEU A 210 20.38 -12.50 -25.84
CA LEU A 210 20.23 -11.13 -26.34
C LEU A 210 21.03 -10.16 -25.47
N GLY A 211 21.55 -9.09 -26.11
CA GLY A 211 22.27 -8.04 -25.41
C GLY A 211 21.34 -7.06 -24.67
N GLU A 212 21.90 -6.30 -23.73
CA GLU A 212 21.16 -5.26 -23.01
C GLU A 212 20.65 -4.13 -23.92
N ASP A 213 21.26 -3.94 -25.09
CA ASP A 213 20.88 -2.96 -26.11
C ASP A 213 19.48 -3.22 -26.69
N VAL A 214 18.94 -4.43 -26.53
CA VAL A 214 17.55 -4.77 -26.86
C VAL A 214 16.54 -4.01 -26.02
N LEU A 215 16.91 -3.66 -24.76
CA LEU A 215 16.06 -2.95 -23.82
C LEU A 215 16.41 -1.46 -23.75
N ARG A 216 15.60 -0.61 -24.36
CA ARG A 216 15.74 0.84 -24.26
C ARG A 216 14.95 1.37 -23.08
N GLU A 217 15.61 1.91 -22.08
CA GLU A 217 14.93 2.50 -20.91
C GLU A 217 14.37 3.89 -21.24
N LEU A 218 13.13 4.14 -20.82
CA LEU A 218 12.42 5.42 -20.89
C LEU A 218 11.94 5.79 -19.49
N PRO A 219 12.77 6.48 -18.69
CA PRO A 219 12.44 6.82 -17.32
C PRO A 219 11.29 7.84 -17.25
N THR A 220 10.46 7.70 -16.21
CA THR A 220 9.43 8.63 -15.82
C THR A 220 9.64 9.08 -14.37
N GLU A 221 9.11 10.26 -14.02
CA GLU A 221 9.20 10.78 -12.66
C GLU A 221 8.13 10.20 -11.72
N ARG A 222 7.07 9.63 -12.28
CA ARG A 222 5.92 9.08 -11.55
C ARG A 222 5.42 7.81 -12.20
N LEU A 223 4.71 6.99 -11.43
CA LEU A 223 4.07 5.75 -11.85
C LEU A 223 2.57 5.97 -12.13
N ASP A 224 2.22 6.95 -12.97
CA ASP A 224 0.83 7.31 -13.25
C ASP A 224 0.53 7.35 -14.76
N VAL A 225 -0.75 7.49 -15.09
CA VAL A 225 -1.24 7.50 -16.50
C VAL A 225 -0.68 8.70 -17.27
N ALA A 226 -0.50 9.85 -16.62
CA ALA A 226 0.03 11.04 -17.30
C ALA A 226 1.47 10.84 -17.71
N ALA A 227 2.32 10.32 -16.81
CA ALA A 227 3.71 9.97 -17.09
C ALA A 227 3.80 8.89 -18.18
N GLY A 228 2.91 7.89 -18.17
CA GLY A 228 2.80 6.87 -19.21
C GLY A 228 2.46 7.48 -20.59
N ARG A 229 1.54 8.43 -20.65
CA ARG A 229 1.18 9.14 -21.88
C ARG A 229 2.36 9.94 -22.44
N ASP A 230 3.09 10.63 -21.56
CA ASP A 230 4.28 11.40 -21.96
C ASP A 230 5.41 10.46 -22.46
N ALA A 231 5.60 9.31 -21.81
CA ALA A 231 6.51 8.27 -22.28
C ALA A 231 6.07 7.72 -23.66
N GLY A 232 4.77 7.49 -23.85
CA GLY A 232 4.18 7.10 -25.14
C GLY A 232 4.45 8.14 -26.25
N ALA A 233 4.32 9.43 -25.95
CA ALA A 233 4.65 10.49 -26.90
C ALA A 233 6.16 10.49 -27.24
N ARG A 234 7.04 10.25 -26.27
CA ARG A 234 8.50 10.10 -26.53
C ARG A 234 8.78 8.88 -27.40
N LEU A 235 8.09 7.75 -27.17
CA LEU A 235 8.20 6.54 -28.02
C LEU A 235 7.86 6.84 -29.49
N LEU A 236 6.77 7.57 -29.71
CA LEU A 236 6.32 7.95 -31.07
C LEU A 236 7.35 8.81 -31.81
N GLY A 237 8.13 9.61 -31.08
CA GLY A 237 9.16 10.49 -31.63
C GLY A 237 10.49 9.79 -31.93
N LEU A 238 10.68 8.51 -31.58
CA LEU A 238 11.91 7.78 -31.85
C LEU A 238 12.03 7.42 -33.33
N ALA A 239 13.22 7.61 -33.91
CA ALA A 239 13.50 7.19 -35.29
C ALA A 239 13.41 5.66 -35.44
N ASP A 240 14.07 4.94 -34.51
CA ASP A 240 14.02 3.49 -34.40
C ASP A 240 13.07 3.13 -33.24
N ARG A 241 11.77 3.04 -33.58
CA ARG A 241 10.74 2.74 -32.59
C ARG A 241 10.81 1.27 -32.16
N PRO A 242 10.82 0.97 -30.84
CA PRO A 242 10.65 -0.38 -30.35
C PRO A 242 9.36 -1.02 -30.85
N THR A 243 9.35 -2.34 -31.00
CA THR A 243 8.17 -3.10 -31.41
C THR A 243 7.33 -3.55 -30.22
N ALA A 244 7.87 -3.44 -29.00
CA ALA A 244 7.18 -3.76 -27.76
C ALA A 244 7.60 -2.84 -26.63
N VAL A 245 6.74 -2.75 -25.62
CA VAL A 245 6.96 -1.96 -24.42
C VAL A 245 6.61 -2.81 -23.20
N PHE A 246 7.54 -2.89 -22.25
CA PHE A 246 7.26 -3.29 -20.87
C PHE A 246 7.14 -2.03 -20.02
N CYS A 247 6.03 -1.86 -19.34
CA CYS A 247 5.78 -0.75 -18.42
C CYS A 247 5.94 -1.22 -16.97
N ALA A 248 6.57 -0.40 -16.13
CA ALA A 248 6.82 -0.74 -14.75
C ALA A 248 5.52 -0.98 -13.94
N ASN A 249 4.40 -0.40 -14.38
CA ASN A 249 3.06 -0.73 -13.86
C ASN A 249 1.96 -0.51 -14.92
N ASP A 250 0.74 -0.91 -14.61
CA ASP A 250 -0.41 -0.81 -15.50
C ASP A 250 -0.86 0.64 -15.76
N LEU A 251 -0.67 1.53 -14.79
CA LEU A 251 -1.02 2.95 -15.00
C LEU A 251 -0.13 3.58 -16.09
N LEU A 252 1.16 3.27 -16.09
CA LEU A 252 2.06 3.66 -17.17
C LEU A 252 1.63 3.01 -18.50
N ALA A 253 1.29 1.70 -18.46
CA ALA A 253 0.84 0.97 -19.65
C ALA A 253 -0.45 1.58 -20.24
N LEU A 254 -1.41 1.95 -19.42
CA LEU A 254 -2.63 2.65 -19.83
C LEU A 254 -2.32 4.01 -20.47
N GLY A 255 -1.36 4.75 -19.92
CA GLY A 255 -0.90 6.01 -20.48
C GLY A 255 -0.26 5.84 -21.86
N VAL A 256 0.63 4.85 -22.01
CA VAL A 256 1.24 4.48 -23.29
C VAL A 256 0.15 4.06 -24.29
N LEU A 257 -0.79 3.21 -23.87
CA LEU A 257 -1.92 2.78 -24.72
C LEU A 257 -2.73 3.98 -25.23
N GLN A 258 -3.04 4.96 -24.38
CA GLN A 258 -3.74 6.18 -24.77
C GLN A 258 -2.96 6.98 -25.82
N ALA A 259 -1.63 7.12 -25.65
CA ALA A 259 -0.78 7.80 -26.62
C ALA A 259 -0.78 7.07 -27.99
N MET A 260 -0.67 5.74 -27.98
CA MET A 260 -0.71 4.91 -29.19
C MET A 260 -2.05 5.05 -29.90
N PHE A 261 -3.14 4.94 -29.17
CA PHE A 261 -4.50 5.07 -29.73
C PHE A 261 -4.70 6.46 -30.37
N SER A 262 -4.28 7.52 -29.69
CA SER A 262 -4.39 8.90 -30.20
C SER A 262 -3.57 9.13 -31.49
N ALA A 263 -2.49 8.37 -31.68
CA ALA A 263 -1.62 8.45 -32.85
C ALA A 263 -2.01 7.45 -33.96
N GLY A 264 -3.08 6.67 -33.77
CA GLY A 264 -3.51 5.65 -34.76
C GLY A 264 -2.58 4.43 -34.83
N VAL A 265 -1.74 4.19 -33.83
CA VAL A 265 -0.87 3.02 -33.72
C VAL A 265 -1.67 1.86 -33.13
N ARG A 266 -1.65 0.73 -33.83
CA ARG A 266 -2.41 -0.47 -33.46
C ARG A 266 -1.65 -1.24 -32.33
N VAL A 267 -2.38 -1.58 -31.32
CA VAL A 267 -1.89 -2.43 -30.22
C VAL A 267 -2.69 -3.74 -30.26
N PRO A 268 -2.04 -4.91 -30.35
CA PRO A 268 -0.59 -5.15 -30.29
C PRO A 268 0.15 -5.14 -31.65
N ASP A 269 -0.52 -4.98 -32.77
CA ASP A 269 0.03 -5.26 -34.13
C ASP A 269 1.25 -4.41 -34.46
N ASP A 270 1.22 -3.10 -34.20
CA ASP A 270 2.32 -2.18 -34.48
C ASP A 270 3.22 -1.96 -33.24
N LEU A 271 2.67 -2.14 -32.00
CA LEU A 271 3.37 -2.04 -30.74
C LEU A 271 2.72 -2.94 -29.69
N ALA A 272 3.41 -3.95 -29.20
CA ALA A 272 2.95 -4.76 -28.07
C ALA A 272 3.18 -4.02 -26.74
N ILE A 273 2.26 -4.16 -25.79
CA ILE A 273 2.36 -3.53 -24.46
C ILE A 273 2.15 -4.58 -23.38
N VAL A 274 3.06 -4.64 -22.41
CA VAL A 274 2.94 -5.44 -21.20
C VAL A 274 3.03 -4.51 -19.99
N GLY A 275 2.06 -4.63 -19.08
CA GLY A 275 2.01 -3.93 -17.81
C GLY A 275 2.46 -4.79 -16.62
N TYR A 276 2.17 -4.29 -15.45
CA TYR A 276 2.45 -4.95 -14.17
C TYR A 276 1.42 -4.49 -13.14
N ASP A 277 0.98 -5.33 -12.25
CA ASP A 277 -0.02 -5.24 -11.19
C ASP A 277 -1.29 -6.06 -11.50
N ASP A 278 -1.74 -6.12 -12.75
CA ASP A 278 -3.02 -6.70 -13.23
C ASP A 278 -4.23 -6.01 -12.56
N ILE A 279 -4.23 -4.67 -12.59
CA ILE A 279 -5.34 -3.88 -12.06
C ILE A 279 -6.62 -4.05 -12.88
N GLU A 280 -7.78 -3.82 -12.26
CA GLU A 280 -9.09 -3.94 -12.91
C GLU A 280 -9.18 -3.15 -14.23
N PHE A 281 -8.55 -1.97 -14.31
CA PHE A 281 -8.57 -1.14 -15.51
C PHE A 281 -7.73 -1.69 -16.66
N ALA A 282 -6.77 -2.57 -16.40
CA ALA A 282 -5.98 -3.24 -17.44
C ALA A 282 -6.87 -4.15 -18.31
N ALA A 283 -7.75 -4.92 -17.68
CA ALA A 283 -8.71 -5.77 -18.37
C ALA A 283 -9.86 -4.96 -19.01
N ALA A 284 -10.24 -3.82 -18.41
CA ALA A 284 -11.35 -2.97 -18.88
C ALA A 284 -10.94 -1.95 -19.96
N ALA A 285 -9.66 -1.87 -20.33
CA ALA A 285 -9.17 -0.97 -21.35
C ALA A 285 -9.76 -1.31 -22.73
N ALA A 286 -9.81 -0.32 -23.66
CA ALA A 286 -10.31 -0.50 -25.03
C ALA A 286 -9.58 -1.64 -25.79
N VAL A 287 -8.29 -1.82 -25.50
CA VAL A 287 -7.50 -3.01 -25.82
C VAL A 287 -7.05 -3.57 -24.46
N PRO A 288 -7.56 -4.74 -24.02
CA PRO A 288 -7.15 -5.35 -22.76
C PRO A 288 -5.63 -5.53 -22.72
N LEU A 289 -5.01 -5.08 -21.62
CA LEU A 289 -3.57 -5.16 -21.45
C LEU A 289 -3.14 -6.55 -20.97
N THR A 290 -2.05 -7.06 -21.54
CA THR A 290 -1.27 -8.13 -20.92
C THR A 290 -0.55 -7.54 -19.71
N SER A 291 -0.66 -8.18 -18.55
CA SER A 291 -0.07 -7.68 -17.30
C SER A 291 0.46 -8.81 -16.43
N VAL A 292 1.51 -8.54 -15.67
CA VAL A 292 2.01 -9.43 -14.62
C VAL A 292 1.16 -9.24 -13.38
N ARG A 293 0.49 -10.31 -12.92
CA ARG A 293 -0.42 -10.25 -11.77
C ARG A 293 0.31 -10.29 -10.44
N GLN A 294 -0.04 -9.36 -9.55
CA GLN A 294 0.33 -9.38 -8.16
C GLN A 294 -0.85 -9.83 -7.26
N PRO A 295 -0.62 -10.63 -6.21
CA PRO A 295 -1.67 -11.06 -5.27
C PRO A 295 -1.95 -9.97 -4.22
N ALA A 296 -2.31 -8.75 -4.65
CA ALA A 296 -2.38 -7.54 -3.82
C ALA A 296 -3.23 -7.70 -2.54
N VAL A 297 -4.43 -8.28 -2.64
CA VAL A 297 -5.30 -8.53 -1.47
C VAL A 297 -4.62 -9.48 -0.47
N THR A 298 -3.95 -10.53 -0.95
CA THR A 298 -3.23 -11.48 -0.10
C THR A 298 -2.05 -10.81 0.57
N MET A 299 -1.29 -9.98 -0.16
CA MET A 299 -0.16 -9.22 0.39
C MET A 299 -0.61 -8.33 1.55
N GLY A 300 -1.72 -7.60 1.37
CA GLY A 300 -2.28 -6.74 2.41
C GLY A 300 -2.74 -7.52 3.65
N ALA A 301 -3.39 -8.67 3.46
CA ALA A 301 -3.85 -9.52 4.55
C ALA A 301 -2.66 -10.09 5.34
N LEU A 302 -1.69 -10.69 4.67
CA LEU A 302 -0.49 -11.24 5.30
C LEU A 302 0.32 -10.18 6.05
N ALA A 303 0.48 -8.99 5.46
CA ALA A 303 1.18 -7.90 6.12
C ALA A 303 0.48 -7.47 7.43
N ALA A 304 -0.86 -7.42 7.42
CA ALA A 304 -1.63 -7.10 8.63
C ALA A 304 -1.54 -8.21 9.68
N GLU A 305 -1.56 -9.47 9.28
CA GLU A 305 -1.39 -10.63 10.17
C GLU A 305 -0.01 -10.60 10.83
N LEU A 306 1.08 -10.40 10.07
CA LEU A 306 2.43 -10.26 10.59
C LEU A 306 2.54 -9.07 11.57
N LEU A 307 1.92 -7.93 11.23
CA LEU A 307 1.92 -6.77 12.13
C LEU A 307 1.18 -7.05 13.45
N LEU A 308 0.09 -7.79 13.40
CA LEU A 308 -0.65 -8.21 14.60
C LEU A 308 0.21 -9.10 15.49
N GLU A 309 0.94 -10.04 14.91
CA GLU A 309 1.89 -10.90 15.60
C GLU A 309 3.00 -10.09 16.27
N GLU A 310 3.61 -9.13 15.57
CA GLU A 310 4.63 -8.22 16.10
C GLU A 310 4.11 -7.37 17.28
N THR A 311 2.82 -7.07 17.32
CA THR A 311 2.22 -6.25 18.40
C THR A 311 1.82 -7.06 19.63
N GLU A 312 1.89 -8.39 19.62
CA GLU A 312 1.58 -9.23 20.79
C GLU A 312 2.83 -9.44 21.65
N ALA A 313 2.70 -9.20 22.97
CA ALA A 313 3.83 -9.14 23.91
C ALA A 313 4.66 -10.45 23.99
N GLU A 314 4.12 -11.59 23.52
CA GLU A 314 4.77 -12.89 23.55
C GLU A 314 5.67 -13.15 22.33
N THR A 315 5.57 -12.35 21.29
CA THR A 315 6.27 -12.56 19.99
C THR A 315 7.61 -11.84 19.87
N ALA A 316 8.00 -11.02 20.84
CA ALA A 316 9.25 -10.24 20.81
C ALA A 316 10.56 -11.06 20.66
N SER A 317 10.47 -12.38 20.58
CA SER A 317 11.62 -13.30 20.39
C SER A 317 11.52 -14.15 19.12
N ARG A 318 10.50 -13.94 18.26
CA ARG A 318 10.41 -14.68 16.99
C ARG A 318 11.29 -14.06 15.91
N PRO A 319 11.87 -14.86 15.00
CA PRO A 319 12.53 -14.33 13.82
C PRO A 319 11.51 -13.60 12.95
N HIS A 320 11.94 -12.48 12.34
CA HIS A 320 11.11 -11.74 11.37
C HIS A 320 10.90 -12.58 10.10
N GLU A 321 9.72 -12.46 9.48
CA GLU A 321 9.32 -13.20 8.27
C GLU A 321 9.31 -12.25 7.05
N HIS A 322 9.66 -12.81 5.87
CA HIS A 322 9.78 -12.08 4.62
C HIS A 322 9.02 -12.75 3.47
#